data_67a004d189d7e5c114f4d72e117aeb44
#
_entry.id   67a004d189d7e5c114f4d72e117aeb44
#
_cell.length_a   1.000
_cell.length_b   1.000
_cell.length_c   1.000
_cell.angle_alpha   90.00
_cell.angle_beta   90.00
_cell.angle_gamma   90.00
#
_symmetry.space_group_name_H-M   'P 1'
#
loop_
_entity.id
_entity.type
_entity.pdbx_description
1 polymer ?
#
loop_
_entity_poly.entity_id
_entity_poly.type
_entity_poly.pdbx_seq_one_letter_code
_entity_poly.pdbx_strand_id
1 'polypeptide(L)'
;MPTGFSLSGSGLKWFAMLTMLLDHIGAVLLEPHLADPTAAAVYLVLRCIGRMSFPIYCFLLAEGVHHTSHPRRYALRLLGFALLSEPAFNYATLGRWRDAGHANNVLFTLLLGFLALQILRALQARFGQAAPAATVLGGAAAAALAFLAEFLGTDYGAAGVVTIVLFYVLPPLFVKRRVGFCAALLPLCLTSFLEIFALPDVLLLDAYTGQRGRQNALFFYAFYPAHLLLLGLLAHGWQFV
;
A
#
# COMPACT_ATOMS: atom_id res chain seq x y z
N MET A 1 -2.44 29.68 4.73
CA MET A 1 -1.06 29.81 5.21
C MET A 1 -0.48 28.40 5.22
N PRO A 2 0.69 28.14 4.67
CA PRO A 2 1.30 26.83 4.81
C PRO A 2 1.57 26.63 6.29
N THR A 3 1.02 25.57 6.86
CA THR A 3 1.43 25.05 8.16
C THR A 3 2.94 24.82 8.07
N GLY A 4 3.72 25.28 9.05
CA GLY A 4 5.20 25.23 8.99
C GLY A 4 5.81 23.82 8.93
N PHE A 5 4.98 22.79 8.75
CA PHE A 5 5.35 21.39 8.57
C PHE A 5 5.14 20.99 7.11
N SER A 6 6.22 20.57 6.46
CA SER A 6 6.23 20.15 5.06
C SER A 6 6.95 18.82 4.89
N LEU A 7 6.40 17.91 4.08
CA LEU A 7 6.94 16.58 3.84
C LEU A 7 7.29 16.38 2.36
N SER A 8 8.46 15.79 2.12
CA SER A 8 8.82 15.25 0.81
C SER A 8 8.33 13.82 0.63
N GLY A 9 8.32 13.32 -0.61
CA GLY A 9 8.00 11.92 -0.88
C GLY A 9 8.94 10.92 -0.18
N SER A 10 10.21 11.29 0.05
CA SER A 10 11.10 10.46 0.86
C SER A 10 10.73 10.47 2.33
N GLY A 11 10.30 11.61 2.88
CA GLY A 11 9.81 11.70 4.26
C GLY A 11 8.58 10.82 4.49
N LEU A 12 7.60 10.89 3.58
CA LEU A 12 6.43 10.00 3.62
C LEU A 12 6.81 8.51 3.53
N LYS A 13 7.78 8.15 2.68
CA LYS A 13 8.25 6.76 2.57
C LYS A 13 8.93 6.26 3.84
N TRP A 14 9.75 7.09 4.47
CA TRP A 14 10.38 6.73 5.75
C TRP A 14 9.32 6.51 6.83
N PHE A 15 8.35 7.39 6.93
CA PHE A 15 7.25 7.24 7.88
C PHE A 15 6.45 5.95 7.61
N ALA A 16 6.02 5.72 6.36
CA ALA A 16 5.29 4.52 5.99
C ALA A 16 6.09 3.23 6.23
N MET A 17 7.41 3.25 5.99
CA MET A 17 8.31 2.13 6.23
C MET A 17 8.41 1.80 7.72
N LEU A 18 8.51 2.81 8.58
CA LEU A 18 8.59 2.63 10.04
C LEU A 18 7.27 2.10 10.60
N THR A 19 6.14 2.67 10.19
CA THR A 19 4.81 2.21 10.62
C THR A 19 4.51 0.79 10.11
N MET A 20 4.94 0.43 8.90
CA MET A 20 4.88 -0.92 8.36
C MET A 20 5.72 -1.92 9.19
N LEU A 21 6.92 -1.52 9.60
CA LEU A 21 7.75 -2.37 10.46
C LEU A 21 7.05 -2.65 11.80
N LEU A 22 6.47 -1.62 12.42
CA LEU A 22 5.72 -1.76 13.67
C LEU A 22 4.51 -2.69 13.50
N ASP A 23 3.77 -2.56 12.38
CA ASP A 23 2.67 -3.44 12.04
C ASP A 23 3.11 -4.91 11.99
N HIS A 24 4.21 -5.18 11.26
CA HIS A 24 4.70 -6.54 11.09
C HIS A 24 5.33 -7.11 12.36
N ILE A 25 5.94 -6.28 13.23
CA ILE A 25 6.34 -6.71 14.58
C ILE A 25 5.13 -7.20 15.37
N GLY A 26 4.04 -6.44 15.36
CA GLY A 26 2.77 -6.87 15.95
C GLY A 26 2.28 -8.18 15.37
N ALA A 27 2.09 -8.23 14.06
CA ALA A 27 1.51 -9.37 13.36
C ALA A 27 2.35 -10.66 13.45
N VAL A 28 3.68 -10.57 13.43
CA VAL A 28 4.55 -11.75 13.37
C VAL A 28 4.99 -12.22 14.77
N LEU A 29 5.34 -11.28 15.66
CA LEU A 29 5.94 -11.65 16.95
C LEU A 29 4.93 -11.68 18.09
N LEU A 30 3.84 -10.88 18.05
CA LEU A 30 2.91 -10.76 19.17
C LEU A 30 1.60 -11.52 18.95
N GLU A 31 1.17 -11.74 17.72
CA GLU A 31 -0.08 -12.46 17.44
C GLU A 31 -0.14 -13.86 18.09
N PRO A 32 0.94 -14.66 18.13
CA PRO A 32 0.94 -15.95 18.84
C PRO A 32 0.76 -15.84 20.36
N HIS A 33 0.95 -14.65 20.93
CA HIS A 33 0.94 -14.40 22.39
C HIS A 33 -0.28 -13.61 22.88
N LEU A 34 -1.35 -13.53 22.09
CA LEU A 34 -2.57 -12.74 22.41
C LEU A 34 -3.32 -13.24 23.66
N ALA A 35 -3.00 -14.43 24.20
CA ALA A 35 -3.52 -14.89 25.47
C ALA A 35 -3.00 -14.08 26.68
N ASP A 36 -1.82 -13.43 26.55
CA ASP A 36 -1.33 -12.47 27.52
C ASP A 36 -1.94 -11.09 27.28
N PRO A 37 -2.64 -10.48 28.28
CA PRO A 37 -3.26 -9.17 28.13
C PRO A 37 -2.27 -8.06 27.76
N THR A 38 -1.02 -8.12 28.24
CA THR A 38 0.01 -7.12 27.92
C THR A 38 0.43 -7.25 26.47
N ALA A 39 0.68 -8.47 25.98
CA ALA A 39 1.01 -8.72 24.57
C ALA A 39 -0.14 -8.29 23.65
N ALA A 40 -1.40 -8.59 24.03
CA ALA A 40 -2.57 -8.20 23.28
C ALA A 40 -2.73 -6.67 23.18
N ALA A 41 -2.46 -5.93 24.28
CA ALA A 41 -2.52 -4.48 24.28
C ALA A 41 -1.44 -3.87 23.37
N VAL A 42 -0.19 -4.36 23.46
CA VAL A 42 0.92 -3.90 22.60
C VAL A 42 0.66 -4.25 21.14
N TYR A 43 0.19 -5.46 20.85
CA TYR A 43 -0.24 -5.89 19.51
C TYR A 43 -1.22 -4.88 18.91
N LEU A 44 -2.31 -4.57 19.62
CA LEU A 44 -3.33 -3.66 19.12
C LEU A 44 -2.75 -2.27 18.81
N VAL A 45 -1.91 -1.72 19.68
CA VAL A 45 -1.25 -0.41 19.45
C VAL A 45 -0.38 -0.46 18.20
N LEU A 46 0.44 -1.49 18.02
CA LEU A 46 1.31 -1.63 16.86
C LEU A 46 0.50 -1.78 15.56
N ARG A 47 -0.59 -2.56 15.60
CA ARG A 47 -1.50 -2.73 14.45
C ARG A 47 -2.22 -1.42 14.08
N CYS A 48 -2.66 -0.63 15.06
CA CYS A 48 -3.26 0.68 14.82
C CYS A 48 -2.27 1.65 14.15
N ILE A 49 -1.04 1.72 14.65
CA ILE A 49 0.01 2.56 14.03
C ILE A 49 0.34 2.07 12.63
N GLY A 50 0.39 0.77 12.45
CA GLY A 50 0.70 0.11 11.18
C GLY A 50 -0.26 0.46 10.05
N ARG A 51 -1.55 0.70 10.37
CA ARG A 51 -2.58 1.07 9.37
C ARG A 51 -2.23 2.32 8.57
N MET A 52 -1.38 3.19 9.10
CA MET A 52 -0.91 4.39 8.41
C MET A 52 0.05 4.10 7.24
N SER A 53 0.61 2.90 7.14
CA SER A 53 1.61 2.58 6.12
C SER A 53 1.02 2.48 4.71
N PHE A 54 0.01 1.63 4.54
CA PHE A 54 -0.50 1.26 3.22
C PHE A 54 -1.14 2.45 2.46
N PRO A 55 -1.97 3.32 3.07
CA PRO A 55 -2.53 4.47 2.38
C PRO A 55 -1.47 5.45 1.86
N ILE A 56 -0.38 5.63 2.60
CA ILE A 56 0.74 6.46 2.15
C ILE A 56 1.39 5.84 0.90
N TYR A 57 1.58 4.52 0.85
CA TYR A 57 2.09 3.85 -0.35
C TYR A 57 1.11 3.96 -1.52
N CYS A 58 -0.20 3.83 -1.29
CA CYS A 58 -1.23 4.04 -2.31
C CYS A 58 -1.15 5.44 -2.92
N PHE A 59 -1.08 6.47 -2.06
CA PHE A 59 -0.93 7.86 -2.48
C PHE A 59 0.37 8.09 -3.26
N LEU A 60 1.50 7.63 -2.76
CA LEU A 60 2.81 7.77 -3.42
C LEU A 60 2.88 7.02 -4.75
N LEU A 61 2.14 5.92 -4.89
CA LEU A 61 2.00 5.18 -6.13
C LEU A 61 1.20 6.01 -7.15
N ALA A 62 0.04 6.55 -6.73
CA ALA A 62 -0.79 7.42 -7.57
C ALA A 62 -0.02 8.66 -8.03
N GLU A 63 0.68 9.32 -7.12
CA GLU A 63 1.57 10.45 -7.43
C GLU A 63 2.70 10.04 -8.38
N GLY A 64 3.30 8.88 -8.17
CA GLY A 64 4.36 8.33 -8.99
C GLY A 64 3.95 8.08 -10.45
N VAL A 65 2.67 7.81 -10.70
CA VAL A 65 2.13 7.64 -12.07
C VAL A 65 2.24 8.94 -12.88
N HIS A 66 2.06 10.09 -12.24
CA HIS A 66 2.21 11.39 -12.91
C HIS A 66 3.66 11.69 -13.31
N HIS A 67 4.64 11.19 -12.56
CA HIS A 67 6.06 11.51 -12.72
C HIS A 67 6.88 10.42 -13.43
N THR A 68 6.31 9.22 -13.68
CA THR A 68 7.09 8.14 -14.28
C THR A 68 7.18 8.27 -15.81
N SER A 69 8.41 8.30 -16.33
CA SER A 69 8.70 8.23 -17.76
C SER A 69 8.80 6.80 -18.30
N HIS A 70 8.97 5.81 -17.39
CA HIS A 70 9.17 4.40 -17.76
C HIS A 70 8.20 3.47 -17.01
N PRO A 71 6.89 3.49 -17.33
CA PRO A 71 5.88 2.72 -16.60
C PRO A 71 6.12 1.20 -16.64
N ARG A 72 6.62 0.66 -17.77
CA ARG A 72 6.97 -0.77 -17.88
C ARG A 72 8.07 -1.17 -16.89
N ARG A 73 9.13 -0.36 -16.77
CA ARG A 73 10.22 -0.63 -15.79
C ARG A 73 9.73 -0.53 -14.35
N TYR A 74 8.76 0.34 -14.10
CA TYR A 74 8.15 0.47 -12.78
C TYR A 74 7.30 -0.77 -12.43
N ALA A 75 6.42 -1.20 -13.35
CA ALA A 75 5.63 -2.43 -13.19
C ALA A 75 6.51 -3.68 -13.00
N LEU A 76 7.55 -3.84 -13.82
CA LEU A 76 8.49 -4.96 -13.71
C LEU A 76 9.25 -4.97 -12.38
N ARG A 77 9.57 -3.79 -11.83
CA ARG A 77 10.16 -3.68 -10.49
C ARG A 77 9.17 -4.12 -9.40
N LEU A 78 7.92 -3.65 -9.45
CA LEU A 78 6.89 -4.09 -8.51
C LEU A 78 6.69 -5.59 -8.57
N LEU A 79 6.56 -6.15 -9.77
CA LEU A 79 6.41 -7.60 -9.97
C LEU A 79 7.63 -8.37 -9.44
N GLY A 80 8.84 -7.95 -9.79
CA GLY A 80 10.07 -8.62 -9.34
C GLY A 80 10.21 -8.64 -7.83
N PHE A 81 9.92 -7.51 -7.16
CA PHE A 81 9.94 -7.46 -5.70
C PHE A 81 8.74 -8.15 -5.06
N ALA A 82 7.55 -8.18 -5.70
CA ALA A 82 6.44 -8.98 -5.24
C ALA A 82 6.80 -10.47 -5.19
N LEU A 83 7.35 -11.00 -6.28
CA LEU A 83 7.78 -12.40 -6.36
C LEU A 83 8.95 -12.72 -5.40
N LEU A 84 9.90 -11.80 -5.25
CA LEU A 84 11.03 -11.96 -4.33
C LEU A 84 10.58 -11.94 -2.86
N SER A 85 9.55 -11.14 -2.55
CA SER A 85 9.05 -10.97 -1.17
C SER A 85 8.11 -12.09 -0.74
N GLU A 86 7.52 -12.83 -1.69
CA GLU A 86 6.51 -13.85 -1.39
C GLU A 86 7.01 -14.94 -0.44
N PRO A 87 8.19 -15.54 -0.64
CA PRO A 87 8.72 -16.52 0.31
C PRO A 87 8.95 -15.94 1.71
N ALA A 88 9.47 -14.70 1.79
CA ALA A 88 9.71 -14.03 3.07
C ALA A 88 8.40 -13.68 3.79
N PHE A 89 7.39 -13.26 3.03
CA PHE A 89 6.05 -12.98 3.54
C PHE A 89 5.38 -14.25 4.10
N ASN A 90 5.36 -15.33 3.32
CA ASN A 90 4.80 -16.61 3.75
C ASN A 90 5.53 -17.17 4.99
N TYR A 91 6.87 -17.05 5.01
CA TYR A 91 7.65 -17.49 6.15
C TYR A 91 7.37 -16.67 7.42
N ALA A 92 7.26 -15.37 7.30
CA ALA A 92 6.94 -14.48 8.41
C ALA A 92 5.54 -14.75 8.98
N THR A 93 4.53 -14.94 8.11
CA THR A 93 3.12 -15.06 8.52
C THR A 93 2.70 -16.47 8.86
N LEU A 94 3.29 -17.49 8.21
CA LEU A 94 2.83 -18.89 8.29
C LEU A 94 3.91 -19.88 8.80
N GLY A 95 5.16 -19.41 8.97
CA GLY A 95 6.29 -20.30 9.28
C GLY A 95 6.68 -21.25 8.14
N ARG A 96 6.19 -21.01 6.92
CA ARG A 96 6.43 -21.85 5.72
C ARG A 96 6.87 -21.01 4.54
N TRP A 97 7.86 -21.47 3.77
CA TRP A 97 8.42 -20.75 2.62
C TRP A 97 7.49 -20.68 1.41
N ARG A 98 6.55 -21.61 1.31
CA ARG A 98 5.56 -21.69 0.22
C ARG A 98 4.21 -22.04 0.79
N ASP A 99 3.20 -21.37 0.30
CA ASP A 99 1.82 -21.73 0.54
C ASP A 99 0.99 -21.46 -0.71
N ALA A 100 0.36 -22.51 -1.24
CA ALA A 100 -0.53 -22.42 -2.38
C ALA A 100 -1.96 -22.22 -1.87
N GLY A 101 -2.39 -20.99 -1.67
CA GLY A 101 -3.78 -20.73 -1.29
C GLY A 101 -3.99 -19.69 -0.19
N HIS A 102 -2.93 -19.04 0.29
CA HIS A 102 -2.99 -17.93 1.22
C HIS A 102 -2.72 -16.59 0.55
N ALA A 103 -2.92 -15.52 1.30
CA ALA A 103 -2.80 -14.16 0.81
C ALA A 103 -1.43 -13.86 0.21
N ASN A 104 -1.42 -13.38 -1.03
CA ASN A 104 -0.23 -12.85 -1.65
C ASN A 104 0.13 -11.49 -1.06
N ASN A 105 1.42 -11.16 -0.98
CA ASN A 105 1.89 -9.94 -0.35
C ASN A 105 1.39 -8.64 -1.02
N VAL A 106 1.44 -7.54 -0.28
CA VAL A 106 0.92 -6.22 -0.65
C VAL A 106 1.46 -5.64 -1.96
N LEU A 107 2.65 -6.06 -2.41
CA LEU A 107 3.23 -5.55 -3.66
C LEU A 107 2.44 -6.00 -4.89
N PHE A 108 1.71 -7.14 -4.82
CA PHE A 108 0.77 -7.54 -5.87
C PHE A 108 -0.43 -6.59 -5.93
N THR A 109 -0.98 -6.17 -4.79
CA THR A 109 -2.04 -5.14 -4.74
C THR A 109 -1.57 -3.83 -5.35
N LEU A 110 -0.36 -3.37 -4.98
CA LEU A 110 0.24 -2.16 -5.54
C LEU A 110 0.48 -2.29 -7.05
N LEU A 111 0.89 -3.46 -7.53
CA LEU A 111 1.07 -3.72 -8.97
C LEU A 111 -0.27 -3.62 -9.71
N LEU A 112 -1.31 -4.28 -9.23
CA LEU A 112 -2.64 -4.27 -9.86
C LEU A 112 -3.24 -2.86 -9.85
N GLY A 113 -3.11 -2.12 -8.74
CA GLY A 113 -3.49 -0.71 -8.67
C GLY A 113 -2.70 0.16 -9.65
N PHE A 114 -1.39 -0.04 -9.77
CA PHE A 114 -0.57 0.65 -10.75
C PHE A 114 -1.03 0.37 -12.19
N LEU A 115 -1.34 -0.87 -12.53
CA LEU A 115 -1.86 -1.24 -13.85
C LEU A 115 -3.22 -0.59 -14.13
N ALA A 116 -4.11 -0.53 -13.13
CA ALA A 116 -5.40 0.17 -13.25
C ALA A 116 -5.18 1.66 -13.59
N LEU A 117 -4.26 2.33 -12.91
CA LEU A 117 -3.91 3.73 -13.20
C LEU A 117 -3.30 3.91 -14.59
N GLN A 118 -2.45 2.98 -15.05
CA GLN A 118 -1.87 3.07 -16.40
C GLN A 118 -2.93 2.90 -17.49
N ILE A 119 -3.91 1.99 -17.31
CA ILE A 119 -5.02 1.82 -18.23
C ILE A 119 -5.89 3.09 -18.25
N LEU A 120 -6.28 3.60 -17.08
CA LEU A 120 -7.06 4.83 -16.97
C LEU A 120 -6.36 5.99 -17.68
N ARG A 121 -5.06 6.18 -17.45
CA ARG A 121 -4.26 7.24 -18.09
C ARG A 121 -4.20 7.08 -19.60
N ALA A 122 -4.04 5.85 -20.11
CA ALA A 122 -4.04 5.57 -21.54
C ALA A 122 -5.41 5.88 -22.19
N LEU A 123 -6.51 5.57 -21.51
CA LEU A 123 -7.86 5.88 -21.97
C LEU A 123 -8.12 7.39 -21.96
N GLN A 124 -7.69 8.09 -20.91
CA GLN A 124 -7.78 9.55 -20.84
C GLN A 124 -6.96 10.23 -21.95
N ALA A 125 -5.77 9.72 -22.27
CA ALA A 125 -4.96 10.22 -23.38
C ALA A 125 -5.63 10.00 -24.74
N ARG A 126 -6.35 8.89 -24.91
CA ARG A 126 -7.02 8.51 -26.17
C ARG A 126 -8.34 9.25 -26.40
N PHE A 127 -9.17 9.37 -25.37
CA PHE A 127 -10.55 9.87 -25.48
C PHE A 127 -10.73 11.30 -24.93
N GLY A 128 -9.75 11.80 -24.16
CA GLY A 128 -9.83 13.05 -23.38
C GLY A 128 -10.11 12.77 -21.90
N GLN A 129 -9.60 13.63 -21.03
CA GLN A 129 -9.69 13.46 -19.57
C GLN A 129 -11.14 13.43 -19.05
N ALA A 130 -12.02 14.24 -19.62
CA ALA A 130 -13.42 14.36 -19.22
C ALA A 130 -14.37 13.49 -20.05
N ALA A 131 -13.85 12.67 -20.97
CA ALA A 131 -14.69 11.85 -21.83
C ALA A 131 -15.41 10.75 -21.03
N PRO A 132 -16.75 10.61 -21.15
CA PRO A 132 -17.50 9.53 -20.50
C PRO A 132 -16.94 8.15 -20.80
N ALA A 133 -16.49 7.91 -22.04
CA ALA A 133 -15.86 6.65 -22.44
C ALA A 133 -14.59 6.35 -21.64
N ALA A 134 -13.72 7.34 -21.38
CA ALA A 134 -12.52 7.15 -20.57
C ALA A 134 -12.88 6.80 -19.11
N THR A 135 -13.91 7.46 -18.55
CA THR A 135 -14.38 7.22 -17.18
C THR A 135 -15.00 5.82 -17.05
N VAL A 136 -15.90 5.43 -17.97
CA VAL A 136 -16.60 4.13 -17.92
C VAL A 136 -15.61 2.98 -18.14
N LEU A 137 -14.79 3.05 -19.19
CA LEU A 137 -13.83 1.99 -19.50
C LEU A 137 -12.70 1.91 -18.44
N GLY A 138 -12.24 3.06 -17.93
CA GLY A 138 -11.27 3.11 -16.85
C GLY A 138 -11.80 2.55 -15.54
N GLY A 139 -13.05 2.87 -15.20
CA GLY A 139 -13.76 2.31 -14.05
C GLY A 139 -13.95 0.78 -14.19
N ALA A 140 -14.35 0.31 -15.37
CA ALA A 140 -14.49 -1.13 -15.65
C ALA A 140 -13.15 -1.87 -15.52
N ALA A 141 -12.06 -1.30 -16.05
CA ALA A 141 -10.73 -1.86 -15.90
C ALA A 141 -10.27 -1.89 -14.45
N ALA A 142 -10.50 -0.82 -13.69
CA ALA A 142 -10.20 -0.76 -12.26
C ALA A 142 -11.01 -1.82 -11.48
N ALA A 143 -12.29 -1.97 -11.76
CA ALA A 143 -13.14 -2.99 -11.14
C ALA A 143 -12.67 -4.42 -11.47
N ALA A 144 -12.28 -4.69 -12.72
CA ALA A 144 -11.73 -5.98 -13.12
C ALA A 144 -10.42 -6.31 -12.41
N LEU A 145 -9.51 -5.32 -12.24
CA LEU A 145 -8.26 -5.51 -11.53
C LEU A 145 -8.45 -5.60 -10.01
N ALA A 146 -9.45 -4.90 -9.45
CA ALA A 146 -9.85 -5.06 -8.07
C ALA A 146 -10.41 -6.46 -7.81
N PHE A 147 -11.28 -6.96 -8.69
CA PHE A 147 -11.77 -8.34 -8.63
C PHE A 147 -10.63 -9.36 -8.74
N LEU A 148 -9.65 -9.12 -9.63
CA LEU A 148 -8.49 -9.98 -9.77
C LEU A 148 -7.62 -9.97 -8.49
N ALA A 149 -7.47 -8.81 -7.82
CA ALA A 149 -6.76 -8.70 -6.56
C ALA A 149 -7.42 -9.54 -5.46
N GLU A 150 -8.74 -9.49 -5.38
CA GLU A 150 -9.53 -10.31 -4.45
C GLU A 150 -9.42 -11.79 -4.78
N PHE A 151 -9.59 -12.15 -6.05
CA PHE A 151 -9.49 -13.54 -6.52
C PHE A 151 -8.12 -14.16 -6.26
N LEU A 152 -7.05 -13.39 -6.41
CA LEU A 152 -5.67 -13.80 -6.12
C LEU A 152 -5.36 -13.77 -4.61
N GLY A 153 -6.27 -13.34 -3.76
CA GLY A 153 -6.04 -13.21 -2.32
C GLY A 153 -4.89 -12.26 -2.00
N THR A 154 -4.75 -11.14 -2.72
CA THR A 154 -3.66 -10.19 -2.41
C THR A 154 -3.96 -9.43 -1.12
N ASP A 155 -2.92 -9.08 -0.36
CA ASP A 155 -3.07 -8.27 0.84
C ASP A 155 -3.77 -6.94 0.50
N TYR A 156 -4.78 -6.53 1.27
CA TYR A 156 -5.74 -5.45 0.98
C TYR A 156 -6.68 -5.69 -0.23
N GLY A 157 -6.53 -6.74 -1.01
CA GLY A 157 -7.46 -7.19 -2.06
C GLY A 157 -8.04 -6.08 -2.94
N ALA A 158 -9.34 -6.18 -3.21
CA ALA A 158 -10.09 -5.20 -4.01
C ALA A 158 -10.06 -3.79 -3.40
N ALA A 159 -10.19 -3.68 -2.07
CA ALA A 159 -10.20 -2.39 -1.38
C ALA A 159 -8.90 -1.62 -1.60
N GLY A 160 -7.75 -2.31 -1.60
CA GLY A 160 -6.46 -1.71 -1.86
C GLY A 160 -6.35 -1.12 -3.28
N VAL A 161 -6.78 -1.88 -4.30
CA VAL A 161 -6.79 -1.41 -5.70
C VAL A 161 -7.71 -0.20 -5.86
N VAL A 162 -8.92 -0.26 -5.29
CA VAL A 162 -9.89 0.85 -5.34
C VAL A 162 -9.31 2.09 -4.65
N THR A 163 -8.70 1.94 -3.47
CA THR A 163 -8.06 3.04 -2.74
C THR A 163 -6.99 3.73 -3.58
N ILE A 164 -6.11 2.97 -4.27
CA ILE A 164 -5.09 3.52 -5.18
C ILE A 164 -5.74 4.36 -6.28
N VAL A 165 -6.80 3.86 -6.91
CA VAL A 165 -7.51 4.58 -7.97
C VAL A 165 -8.18 5.84 -7.42
N LEU A 166 -8.79 5.77 -6.24
CA LEU A 166 -9.43 6.92 -5.61
C LEU A 166 -8.42 8.01 -5.21
N PHE A 167 -7.23 7.66 -4.73
CA PHE A 167 -6.16 8.63 -4.50
C PHE A 167 -5.71 9.36 -5.77
N TYR A 168 -5.81 8.71 -6.93
CA TYR A 168 -5.51 9.35 -8.20
C TYR A 168 -6.63 10.27 -8.68
N VAL A 169 -7.90 9.86 -8.50
CA VAL A 169 -9.06 10.53 -9.10
C VAL A 169 -9.65 11.62 -8.20
N LEU A 170 -9.81 11.34 -6.89
CA LEU A 170 -10.63 12.18 -6.02
C LEU A 170 -9.96 13.50 -5.55
N PRO A 171 -8.68 13.53 -5.12
CA PRO A 171 -8.12 14.75 -4.53
C PRO A 171 -8.21 15.98 -5.45
N PRO A 172 -8.02 15.86 -6.80
CA PRO A 172 -8.17 16.98 -7.71
C PRO A 172 -9.61 17.48 -7.87
N LEU A 173 -10.61 16.66 -7.56
CA LEU A 173 -12.03 17.00 -7.72
C LEU A 173 -12.59 17.83 -6.56
N PHE A 174 -11.91 17.83 -5.40
CA PHE A 174 -12.38 18.54 -4.22
C PHE A 174 -11.64 19.86 -4.02
N VAL A 175 -12.37 20.91 -3.68
CA VAL A 175 -11.82 22.23 -3.32
C VAL A 175 -10.84 22.12 -2.15
N LYS A 176 -11.14 21.24 -1.19
CA LYS A 176 -10.24 20.89 -0.08
C LYS A 176 -9.66 19.49 -0.32
N ARG A 177 -8.39 19.39 -0.68
CA ARG A 177 -7.70 18.08 -0.93
C ARG A 177 -7.91 17.06 0.20
N ARG A 178 -7.96 17.50 1.45
CA ARG A 178 -8.21 16.65 2.61
C ARG A 178 -9.52 15.85 2.49
N VAL A 179 -10.58 16.45 1.96
CA VAL A 179 -11.85 15.75 1.74
C VAL A 179 -11.67 14.63 0.72
N GLY A 180 -10.94 14.88 -0.37
CA GLY A 180 -10.59 13.87 -1.36
C GLY A 180 -9.75 12.73 -0.78
N PHE A 181 -8.79 13.05 0.09
CA PHE A 181 -7.99 12.03 0.80
C PHE A 181 -8.84 11.20 1.75
N CYS A 182 -9.72 11.82 2.56
CA CYS A 182 -10.65 11.09 3.41
C CYS A 182 -11.55 10.16 2.59
N ALA A 183 -12.10 10.66 1.48
CA ALA A 183 -12.95 9.85 0.60
C ALA A 183 -12.19 8.66 -0.03
N ALA A 184 -10.90 8.85 -0.37
CA ALA A 184 -10.06 7.79 -0.91
C ALA A 184 -9.76 6.67 0.10
N LEU A 185 -9.82 6.95 1.41
CA LEU A 185 -9.62 5.96 2.48
C LEU A 185 -10.86 5.11 2.78
N LEU A 186 -12.05 5.53 2.34
CA LEU A 186 -13.31 4.84 2.66
C LEU A 186 -13.30 3.34 2.33
N PRO A 187 -12.80 2.87 1.17
CA PRO A 187 -12.78 1.43 0.88
C PRO A 187 -12.04 0.62 1.93
N LEU A 188 -10.90 1.12 2.44
CA LEU A 188 -10.15 0.45 3.51
C LEU A 188 -10.94 0.46 4.83
N CYS A 189 -11.48 1.60 5.24
CA CYS A 189 -12.27 1.72 6.46
C CYS A 189 -13.51 0.81 6.47
N LEU A 190 -14.03 0.42 5.29
CA LEU A 190 -15.14 -0.52 5.17
C LEU A 190 -14.71 -1.99 5.33
N THR A 191 -13.44 -2.32 5.18
CA THR A 191 -12.94 -3.70 5.36
C THR A 191 -12.65 -4.04 6.81
N SER A 192 -12.16 -3.09 7.59
CA SER A 192 -11.83 -3.28 9.00
C SER A 192 -11.95 -1.98 9.79
N PHE A 193 -12.46 -2.09 11.01
CA PHE A 193 -12.51 -0.95 11.94
C PHE A 193 -11.10 -0.38 12.24
N LEU A 194 -10.07 -1.22 12.23
CA LEU A 194 -8.69 -0.78 12.46
C LEU A 194 -8.19 0.19 11.39
N GLU A 195 -8.74 0.17 10.18
CA GLU A 195 -8.34 1.08 9.11
C GLU A 195 -8.72 2.55 9.37
N ILE A 196 -9.58 2.82 10.36
CA ILE A 196 -9.87 4.19 10.83
C ILE A 196 -8.60 4.86 11.37
N PHE A 197 -7.66 4.10 11.93
CA PHE A 197 -6.38 4.62 12.40
C PHE A 197 -5.45 5.11 11.29
N ALA A 198 -5.80 4.91 10.01
CA ALA A 198 -5.16 5.54 8.86
C ALA A 198 -5.63 6.99 8.60
N LEU A 199 -6.72 7.47 9.22
CA LEU A 199 -7.23 8.83 9.00
C LEU A 199 -6.21 9.95 9.30
N PRO A 200 -5.31 9.84 10.30
CA PRO A 200 -4.24 10.83 10.50
C PRO A 200 -3.34 11.06 9.29
N ASP A 201 -3.23 10.07 8.37
CA ASP A 201 -2.46 10.22 7.12
C ASP A 201 -2.93 11.39 6.28
N VAL A 202 -4.21 11.74 6.35
CA VAL A 202 -4.77 12.89 5.63
C VAL A 202 -3.99 14.17 5.93
N LEU A 203 -3.51 14.35 7.18
CA LEU A 203 -2.69 15.51 7.56
C LEU A 203 -1.27 15.42 6.99
N LEU A 204 -0.69 14.22 6.96
CA LEU A 204 0.64 13.97 6.38
C LEU A 204 0.61 14.17 4.87
N LEU A 205 -0.43 13.66 4.19
CA LEU A 205 -0.61 13.80 2.76
C LEU A 205 -0.90 15.25 2.34
N ASP A 206 -1.63 16.00 3.18
CA ASP A 206 -1.88 17.43 2.94
C ASP A 206 -0.60 18.27 3.09
N ALA A 207 0.33 17.85 3.95
CA ALA A 207 1.65 18.47 4.13
C ALA A 207 2.65 18.10 3.03
N TYR A 208 2.29 17.22 2.09
CA TYR A 208 3.16 16.81 0.99
C TYR A 208 3.40 17.95 0.00
N THR A 209 4.68 18.21 -0.28
CA THR A 209 5.14 19.36 -1.09
C THR A 209 5.23 19.09 -2.60
N GLY A 210 4.92 17.88 -3.07
CA GLY A 210 5.17 17.48 -4.45
C GLY A 210 6.64 17.13 -4.75
N GLN A 211 7.55 17.34 -3.80
CA GLN A 211 8.97 17.08 -3.99
C GLN A 211 9.31 15.62 -3.67
N ARG A 212 10.08 15.00 -4.57
CA ARG A 212 10.51 13.61 -4.41
C ARG A 212 11.39 13.38 -3.17
N GLY A 213 12.24 14.35 -2.84
CA GLY A 213 13.27 14.21 -1.81
C GLY A 213 14.40 13.24 -2.19
N ARG A 214 15.44 13.13 -1.35
CA ARG A 214 16.54 12.19 -1.53
C ARG A 214 16.07 10.78 -1.17
N GLN A 215 16.18 9.83 -2.10
CA GLN A 215 15.79 8.45 -1.85
C GLN A 215 16.61 7.47 -2.70
N ASN A 216 16.96 6.35 -2.09
CA ASN A 216 17.48 5.18 -2.79
C ASN A 216 16.30 4.22 -3.03
N ALA A 217 15.86 4.12 -4.29
CA ALA A 217 14.72 3.29 -4.63
C ALA A 217 14.96 1.80 -4.28
N LEU A 218 16.19 1.30 -4.51
CA LEU A 218 16.52 -0.09 -4.22
C LEU A 218 16.39 -0.39 -2.73
N PHE A 219 16.84 0.52 -1.86
CA PHE A 219 16.72 0.36 -0.41
C PHE A 219 15.25 0.20 0.03
N PHE A 220 14.35 1.08 -0.45
CA PHE A 220 12.94 1.02 -0.10
C PHE A 220 12.24 -0.25 -0.59
N TYR A 221 12.64 -0.76 -1.77
CA TYR A 221 12.12 -2.04 -2.26
C TYR A 221 12.68 -3.24 -1.50
N ALA A 222 14.00 -3.25 -1.23
CA ALA A 222 14.66 -4.35 -0.54
C ALA A 222 14.27 -4.45 0.94
N PHE A 223 13.88 -3.34 1.56
CA PHE A 223 13.46 -3.31 2.96
C PHE A 223 12.27 -4.26 3.22
N TYR A 224 11.30 -4.31 2.27
CA TYR A 224 10.10 -5.12 2.47
C TYR A 224 10.40 -6.63 2.63
N PRO A 225 11.09 -7.32 1.71
CA PRO A 225 11.44 -8.72 1.93
C PRO A 225 12.46 -8.91 3.07
N ALA A 226 13.37 -7.96 3.30
CA ALA A 226 14.42 -8.10 4.29
C ALA A 226 13.87 -8.10 5.73
N HIS A 227 13.00 -7.15 6.09
CA HIS A 227 12.44 -7.11 7.45
C HIS A 227 11.46 -8.27 7.69
N LEU A 228 10.67 -8.69 6.69
CA LEU A 228 9.81 -9.87 6.81
C LEU A 228 10.63 -11.14 7.04
N LEU A 229 11.71 -11.33 6.29
CA LEU A 229 12.61 -12.45 6.50
C LEU A 229 13.21 -12.44 7.92
N LEU A 230 13.68 -11.27 8.37
CA LEU A 230 14.22 -11.12 9.73
C LEU A 230 13.17 -11.46 10.79
N LEU A 231 11.96 -10.92 10.67
CA LEU A 231 10.88 -11.20 11.62
C LEU A 231 10.45 -12.67 11.60
N GLY A 232 10.37 -13.28 10.41
CA GLY A 232 10.08 -14.70 10.27
C GLY A 232 11.15 -15.59 10.94
N LEU A 233 12.43 -15.25 10.78
CA LEU A 233 13.53 -15.94 11.45
C LEU A 233 13.47 -15.79 12.98
N LEU A 234 13.07 -14.63 13.48
CA LEU A 234 12.88 -14.40 14.91
C LEU A 234 11.69 -15.18 15.48
N ALA A 235 10.58 -15.29 14.72
CA ALA A 235 9.37 -15.96 15.16
C ALA A 235 9.46 -17.48 15.07
N HIS A 236 10.02 -18.01 13.98
CA HIS A 236 9.96 -19.44 13.65
C HIS A 236 11.32 -20.15 13.72
N GLY A 237 12.42 -19.40 13.93
CA GLY A 237 13.79 -19.92 13.89
C GLY A 237 14.26 -20.23 12.47
N TRP A 238 15.33 -21.01 12.35
CA TRP A 238 15.90 -21.40 11.05
C TRP A 238 15.40 -22.79 10.68
N GLN A 239 14.21 -22.86 10.10
CA GLN A 239 13.64 -24.14 9.66
C GLN A 239 13.71 -24.23 8.13
N PHE A 240 14.63 -25.03 7.62
CA PHE A 240 14.61 -25.52 6.24
C PHE A 240 13.84 -26.83 6.20
N VAL A 241 12.57 -26.80 5.85
CA VAL A 241 11.78 -27.98 5.49
C VAL A 241 11.17 -27.77 4.13
#